data_31c218d3f494e057eefa996825c108e1
#
_entry.id   31c218d3f494e057eefa996825c108e1
#
_cell.length_a   1.000
_cell.length_b   1.000
_cell.length_c   1.000
_cell.angle_alpha   90.00
_cell.angle_beta   90.00
_cell.angle_gamma   90.00
#
_symmetry.space_group_name_H-M   'P 1'
#
loop_
_entity.id
_entity.type
_entity.pdbx_description
1 polymer ?
#
loop_
_entity_poly.entity_id
_entity_poly.type
_entity_poly.pdbx_seq_one_letter_code
_entity_poly.pdbx_strand_id
1 'polypeptide(L)'
;MNRTIHARAPLRINDIGGWTDTWFAKHGNVLNLAVDPPVEVQIRVRENEEKTEERVLVHAENYGETFAVVPERPASRPHAFLQHTIAMVLLPREWRLEIDIFSPVPAGISTGTSASVCVALLGALNFLAGVRAAPDEIAALAHRVETEKLGRQSGIQDQICAARGGISFIRVTAYPEAEVESLSLEPRLWEELNRRLCLVYLGRPHNSTAIHERVIAELENGGPPLARLKEMCRLAEEARDHLLRGDLESYGRVMAENNECQRGLYGGLISPEADLVIETARRYGASGWKVNGAGGHGGSLTILAGQDDGLRRRMVEAIDSLGSGIKILPASLSAAGLRVWEVGGK
;
A
#
# COMPACT_ATOMS: atom_id res chain seq x y z
N MET A 1 26.27 21.16 10.69
CA MET A 1 25.63 20.85 9.38
C MET A 1 24.14 20.70 9.63
N ASN A 2 23.29 21.60 9.14
CA ASN A 2 21.83 21.52 9.34
C ASN A 2 21.18 21.28 7.97
N ARG A 3 20.70 20.08 7.73
CA ARG A 3 19.97 19.70 6.51
C ARG A 3 18.62 19.12 6.89
N THR A 4 17.60 19.38 6.11
CA THR A 4 16.27 18.77 6.31
C THR A 4 15.83 18.14 5.00
N ILE A 5 15.65 16.84 5.01
CA ILE A 5 15.20 16.04 3.88
C ILE A 5 13.73 15.66 4.11
N HIS A 6 12.94 15.85 3.10
CA HIS A 6 11.55 15.40 3.07
C HIS A 6 11.36 14.31 2.04
N ALA A 7 10.52 13.35 2.36
CA ALA A 7 10.06 12.33 1.41
C ALA A 7 8.55 12.10 1.55
N ARG A 8 7.91 11.80 0.43
CA ARG A 8 6.50 11.40 0.37
C ARG A 8 6.35 10.19 -0.52
N ALA A 9 5.53 9.23 -0.09
CA ALA A 9 5.16 8.07 -0.89
C ALA A 9 3.65 7.81 -0.77
N PRO A 10 2.93 7.59 -1.89
CA PRO A 10 1.49 7.36 -1.88
C PRO A 10 1.13 6.03 -1.23
N LEU A 11 -0.13 5.91 -0.88
CA LEU A 11 -0.75 4.66 -0.47
C LEU A 11 -1.24 3.87 -1.69
N ARG A 12 -1.64 2.62 -1.49
CA ARG A 12 -2.20 1.75 -2.53
C ARG A 12 -3.63 1.32 -2.20
N ILE A 13 -4.51 1.39 -3.19
CA ILE A 13 -5.85 0.83 -3.15
C ILE A 13 -6.13 -0.06 -4.36
N ASN A 14 -7.23 -0.81 -4.32
CA ASN A 14 -7.81 -1.53 -5.43
C ASN A 14 -6.83 -2.45 -6.17
N ASP A 15 -6.22 -3.36 -5.43
CA ASP A 15 -5.24 -4.34 -5.91
C ASP A 15 -5.94 -5.54 -6.60
N ILE A 16 -6.43 -5.33 -7.84
CA ILE A 16 -7.02 -6.41 -8.66
C ILE A 16 -5.90 -7.38 -9.03
N GLY A 17 -6.10 -8.67 -8.77
CA GLY A 17 -5.05 -9.67 -8.90
C GLY A 17 -4.15 -9.82 -7.68
N GLY A 18 -4.38 -9.08 -6.61
CA GLY A 18 -3.65 -9.24 -5.35
C GLY A 18 -3.62 -10.71 -4.88
N TRP A 19 -2.64 -11.11 -4.08
CA TRP A 19 -2.22 -12.47 -3.76
C TRP A 19 -1.38 -13.15 -4.85
N THR A 20 -1.48 -12.75 -6.13
CA THR A 20 -0.72 -13.40 -7.22
C THR A 20 0.71 -12.85 -7.35
N ASP A 21 1.03 -11.77 -6.64
CA ASP A 21 2.36 -11.15 -6.56
C ASP A 21 3.24 -11.71 -5.44
N THR A 22 2.96 -12.91 -4.97
CA THR A 22 3.59 -13.53 -3.81
C THR A 22 4.48 -14.71 -4.17
N TRP A 23 5.37 -15.07 -3.25
CA TRP A 23 6.33 -16.17 -3.44
C TRP A 23 5.66 -17.53 -3.72
N PHE A 24 4.49 -17.79 -3.16
CA PHE A 24 3.77 -19.06 -3.38
C PHE A 24 3.05 -19.11 -4.73
N ALA A 25 2.62 -17.97 -5.25
CA ALA A 25 2.03 -17.87 -6.58
C ALA A 25 3.08 -17.98 -7.68
N LYS A 26 4.32 -17.51 -7.43
CA LYS A 26 5.49 -17.49 -8.33
C LYS A 26 5.33 -16.61 -9.57
N HIS A 27 4.18 -16.61 -10.18
CA HIS A 27 3.80 -15.82 -11.37
C HIS A 27 2.44 -15.21 -11.12
N GLY A 28 2.22 -13.99 -11.60
CA GLY A 28 0.93 -13.35 -11.41
C GLY A 28 0.84 -12.00 -12.09
N ASN A 29 -0.36 -11.43 -12.02
CA ASN A 29 -0.64 -10.08 -12.51
C ASN A 29 -1.42 -9.30 -11.47
N VAL A 30 -1.01 -8.07 -11.20
CA VAL A 30 -1.71 -7.16 -10.31
C VAL A 30 -1.88 -5.81 -10.97
N LEU A 31 -3.08 -5.25 -10.86
CA LEU A 31 -3.34 -3.85 -11.18
C LEU A 31 -3.68 -3.13 -9.89
N ASN A 32 -3.00 -2.04 -9.60
CA ASN A 32 -3.26 -1.24 -8.41
C ASN A 32 -3.24 0.27 -8.69
N LEU A 33 -3.81 1.04 -7.78
CA LEU A 33 -3.93 2.48 -7.86
C LEU A 33 -3.19 3.13 -6.69
N ALA A 34 -2.30 4.07 -6.99
CA ALA A 34 -1.69 4.93 -5.99
C ALA A 34 -2.64 6.06 -5.59
N VAL A 35 -2.72 6.36 -4.29
CA VAL A 35 -3.60 7.41 -3.77
C VAL A 35 -2.92 8.29 -2.72
N ASP A 36 -3.33 9.55 -2.72
CA ASP A 36 -3.08 10.53 -1.68
C ASP A 36 -4.23 10.55 -0.63
N PRO A 37 -4.00 11.04 0.59
CA PRO A 37 -2.77 11.67 1.07
C PRO A 37 -1.65 10.67 1.32
N PRO A 38 -0.38 11.06 1.03
CA PRO A 38 0.78 10.18 1.11
C PRO A 38 1.27 9.99 2.55
N VAL A 39 2.09 8.97 2.77
CA VAL A 39 2.99 8.92 3.93
C VAL A 39 4.05 10.00 3.77
N GLU A 40 4.40 10.66 4.87
CA GLU A 40 5.44 11.67 4.92
C GLU A 40 6.56 11.26 5.87
N VAL A 41 7.81 11.48 5.43
CA VAL A 41 9.02 11.32 6.24
C VAL A 41 9.81 12.62 6.19
N GLN A 42 10.24 13.08 7.35
CA GLN A 42 11.17 14.21 7.49
C GLN A 42 12.40 13.75 8.24
N ILE A 43 13.58 14.03 7.70
CA ILE A 43 14.87 13.74 8.35
C ILE A 43 15.61 15.05 8.60
N ARG A 44 15.85 15.40 9.85
CA ARG A 44 16.73 16.47 10.27
C ARG A 44 18.11 15.91 10.59
N VAL A 45 19.15 16.48 9.99
CA VAL A 45 20.54 16.05 10.15
C VAL A 45 21.30 17.09 10.95
N ARG A 46 21.98 16.63 12.01
CA ARG A 46 22.90 17.43 12.82
C ARG A 46 24.25 16.72 12.95
N GLU A 47 25.23 17.38 13.48
CA GLU A 47 26.49 16.77 13.87
C GLU A 47 26.33 15.94 15.14
N ASN A 48 26.93 14.75 15.19
CA ASN A 48 26.93 13.87 16.36
C ASN A 48 28.08 14.25 17.31
N GLU A 49 27.97 15.43 17.94
CA GLU A 49 28.99 15.98 18.83
C GLU A 49 29.29 15.07 20.01
N GLU A 50 28.26 14.39 20.54
CA GLU A 50 28.36 13.48 21.69
C GLU A 50 28.96 12.12 21.31
N LYS A 51 29.16 11.84 20.01
CA LYS A 51 29.64 10.56 19.46
C LYS A 51 28.86 9.34 19.99
N THR A 52 27.56 9.53 20.25
CA THR A 52 26.69 8.44 20.70
C THR A 52 26.43 7.44 19.58
N GLU A 53 26.32 6.15 19.92
CA GLU A 53 25.91 5.10 18.99
C GLU A 53 24.40 5.21 18.68
N GLU A 54 23.58 5.58 19.66
CA GLU A 54 22.14 5.86 19.52
C GLU A 54 21.94 7.22 18.83
N ARG A 55 22.38 7.34 17.60
CA ARG A 55 22.46 8.59 16.86
C ARG A 55 21.29 8.87 15.94
N VAL A 56 20.31 7.95 15.85
CA VAL A 56 19.08 8.12 15.11
C VAL A 56 17.90 8.08 16.07
N LEU A 57 17.17 9.19 16.17
CA LEU A 57 15.93 9.30 16.93
C LEU A 57 14.75 9.25 15.97
N VAL A 58 13.81 8.35 16.20
CA VAL A 58 12.61 8.17 15.38
C VAL A 58 11.38 8.57 16.16
N HIS A 59 10.57 9.46 15.60
CA HIS A 59 9.25 9.84 16.06
C HIS A 59 8.20 9.24 15.12
N ALA A 60 7.54 8.18 15.56
CA ALA A 60 6.46 7.54 14.81
C ALA A 60 5.11 8.11 15.31
N GLU A 61 4.67 9.24 14.75
CA GLU A 61 3.55 10.02 15.26
C GLU A 61 2.26 9.21 15.34
N ASN A 62 1.97 8.36 14.36
CA ASN A 62 0.77 7.53 14.32
C ASN A 62 0.69 6.48 15.44
N TYR A 63 1.82 6.17 16.08
CA TYR A 63 1.90 5.25 17.21
C TYR A 63 2.10 5.99 18.54
N GLY A 64 2.33 7.32 18.49
CA GLY A 64 2.68 8.11 19.67
C GLY A 64 4.00 7.67 20.31
N GLU A 65 4.92 7.11 19.52
CA GLU A 65 6.14 6.49 20.00
C GLU A 65 7.39 7.23 19.54
N THR A 66 8.37 7.30 20.43
CA THR A 66 9.69 7.84 20.16
C THR A 66 10.74 6.86 20.65
N PHE A 67 11.71 6.51 19.79
CA PHE A 67 12.77 5.57 20.16
C PHE A 67 14.08 5.89 19.43
N ALA A 68 15.19 5.50 20.05
CA ALA A 68 16.53 5.63 19.48
C ALA A 68 16.94 4.36 18.72
N VAL A 69 17.74 4.53 17.70
CA VAL A 69 18.26 3.46 16.84
C VAL A 69 19.79 3.55 16.72
N VAL A 70 20.44 2.40 16.81
CA VAL A 70 21.85 2.19 16.46
C VAL A 70 21.86 1.57 15.05
N PRO A 71 22.12 2.32 13.97
CA PRO A 71 21.99 1.82 12.59
C PRO A 71 22.82 0.58 12.29
N GLU A 72 23.97 0.45 12.92
CA GLU A 72 24.90 -0.68 12.73
C GLU A 72 24.46 -1.96 13.47
N ARG A 73 23.51 -1.85 14.40
CA ARG A 73 23.01 -2.96 15.21
C ARG A 73 21.49 -2.87 15.40
N PRO A 74 20.71 -3.04 14.31
CA PRO A 74 19.26 -2.96 14.41
C PRO A 74 18.73 -4.06 15.33
N ALA A 75 17.86 -3.68 16.26
CA ALA A 75 17.25 -4.62 17.19
C ALA A 75 16.11 -5.41 16.54
N SER A 76 15.94 -6.66 16.98
CA SER A 76 14.84 -7.52 16.52
C SER A 76 13.48 -7.10 17.10
N ARG A 77 13.43 -6.40 18.23
CA ARG A 77 12.26 -5.86 18.93
C ARG A 77 12.69 -4.76 19.91
N PRO A 78 11.87 -3.72 20.16
CA PRO A 78 10.70 -3.30 19.37
C PRO A 78 11.09 -2.63 18.07
N HIS A 79 10.10 -2.31 17.19
CA HIS A 79 10.26 -1.53 15.96
C HIS A 79 11.26 -2.10 14.93
N ALA A 80 11.43 -3.42 14.89
CA ALA A 80 12.37 -4.09 14.00
C ALA A 80 12.27 -3.60 12.54
N PHE A 81 11.05 -3.36 12.05
CA PHE A 81 10.80 -2.89 10.68
C PHE A 81 11.52 -1.56 10.38
N LEU A 82 11.32 -0.54 11.20
CA LEU A 82 11.97 0.77 11.01
C LEU A 82 13.47 0.69 11.24
N GLN A 83 13.92 -0.06 12.25
CA GLN A 83 15.34 -0.24 12.54
C GLN A 83 16.09 -0.91 11.38
N HIS A 84 15.54 -2.00 10.82
CA HIS A 84 16.12 -2.67 9.67
C HIS A 84 16.04 -1.81 8.40
N THR A 85 14.98 -1.00 8.22
CA THR A 85 14.89 -0.05 7.11
C THR A 85 16.02 0.98 7.18
N ILE A 86 16.28 1.55 8.36
CA ILE A 86 17.38 2.52 8.57
C ILE A 86 18.73 1.87 8.31
N ALA A 87 18.93 0.64 8.77
CA ALA A 87 20.17 -0.11 8.61
C ALA A 87 20.49 -0.54 7.16
N MET A 88 19.52 -0.41 6.23
CA MET A 88 19.79 -0.67 4.80
C MET A 88 20.69 0.36 4.14
N VAL A 89 20.84 1.54 4.73
CA VAL A 89 21.64 2.63 4.18
C VAL A 89 22.83 2.91 5.11
N LEU A 90 24.03 2.92 4.55
CA LEU A 90 25.23 3.28 5.30
C LEU A 90 25.24 4.78 5.57
N LEU A 91 25.16 5.15 6.84
CA LEU A 91 25.15 6.54 7.29
C LEU A 91 26.45 6.89 7.98
N PRO A 92 27.06 8.06 7.68
CA PRO A 92 28.23 8.53 8.40
C PRO A 92 28.01 8.58 9.91
N ARG A 93 29.01 8.16 10.69
CA ARG A 93 28.92 8.11 12.16
C ARG A 93 28.88 9.48 12.82
N GLU A 94 29.39 10.47 12.13
CA GLU A 94 29.36 11.88 12.51
C GLU A 94 27.99 12.53 12.39
N TRP A 95 27.01 11.84 11.82
CA TRP A 95 25.63 12.35 11.70
C TRP A 95 24.74 11.87 12.82
N ARG A 96 23.98 12.80 13.40
CA ARG A 96 22.83 12.55 14.26
C ARG A 96 21.58 12.87 13.47
N LEU A 97 20.65 11.91 13.40
CA LEU A 97 19.42 12.06 12.64
C LEU A 97 18.21 12.10 13.58
N GLU A 98 17.28 12.96 13.28
CA GLU A 98 15.95 12.99 13.87
C GLU A 98 14.94 12.76 12.75
N ILE A 99 14.16 11.68 12.84
CA ILE A 99 13.28 11.19 11.78
C ILE A 99 11.85 11.25 12.29
N ASP A 100 11.02 12.08 11.65
CA ASP A 100 9.58 12.10 11.87
C ASP A 100 8.88 11.30 10.78
N ILE A 101 7.96 10.43 11.17
CA ILE A 101 7.15 9.61 10.27
C ILE A 101 5.69 9.88 10.56
N PHE A 102 4.98 10.33 9.55
CA PHE A 102 3.55 10.60 9.61
C PHE A 102 2.80 9.81 8.53
N SER A 103 1.70 9.17 8.91
CA SER A 103 0.74 8.56 8.00
C SER A 103 -0.64 9.19 8.19
N PRO A 104 -1.30 9.63 7.12
CA PRO A 104 -2.62 10.27 7.20
C PRO A 104 -3.75 9.30 7.52
N VAL A 105 -3.45 8.01 7.53
CA VAL A 105 -4.42 6.94 7.75
C VAL A 105 -4.03 6.07 8.94
N PRO A 106 -4.99 5.45 9.62
CA PRO A 106 -4.69 4.52 10.72
C PRO A 106 -3.81 3.36 10.26
N ALA A 107 -2.98 2.83 11.18
CA ALA A 107 -2.22 1.62 10.90
C ALA A 107 -3.15 0.42 10.64
N GLY A 108 -2.74 -0.51 9.78
CA GLY A 108 -3.49 -1.75 9.53
C GLY A 108 -4.76 -1.58 8.70
N ILE A 109 -4.86 -0.56 7.85
CA ILE A 109 -6.02 -0.39 6.97
C ILE A 109 -5.88 -1.09 5.60
N SER A 110 -4.85 -1.89 5.41
CA SER A 110 -4.60 -2.67 4.17
C SER A 110 -4.40 -1.83 2.90
N THR A 111 -3.83 -0.63 3.04
CA THR A 111 -3.50 0.28 1.91
C THR A 111 -2.00 0.35 1.62
N GLY A 112 -1.22 -0.66 1.96
CA GLY A 112 0.22 -0.67 1.74
C GLY A 112 0.99 0.35 2.59
N THR A 113 0.43 0.84 3.70
CA THR A 113 1.03 1.90 4.54
C THR A 113 2.46 1.56 4.98
N SER A 114 2.72 0.32 5.41
CA SER A 114 4.08 -0.13 5.80
C SER A 114 5.07 0.01 4.65
N ALA A 115 4.69 -0.42 3.46
CA ALA A 115 5.54 -0.29 2.27
C ALA A 115 5.79 1.18 1.92
N SER A 116 4.76 2.05 2.00
CA SER A 116 4.90 3.49 1.76
C SER A 116 5.85 4.14 2.77
N VAL A 117 5.78 3.77 4.05
CA VAL A 117 6.73 4.22 5.10
C VAL A 117 8.16 3.78 4.74
N CYS A 118 8.34 2.50 4.39
CA CYS A 118 9.66 1.95 4.05
C CYS A 118 10.25 2.64 2.81
N VAL A 119 9.46 2.80 1.76
CA VAL A 119 9.85 3.46 0.51
C VAL A 119 10.22 4.93 0.75
N ALA A 120 9.39 5.69 1.49
CA ALA A 120 9.68 7.08 1.81
C ALA A 120 10.96 7.21 2.64
N LEU A 121 11.14 6.37 3.66
CA LEU A 121 12.31 6.38 4.53
C LEU A 121 13.59 6.00 3.77
N LEU A 122 13.57 4.92 2.98
CA LEU A 122 14.69 4.52 2.13
C LEU A 122 15.04 5.59 1.09
N GLY A 123 14.03 6.19 0.46
CA GLY A 123 14.24 7.30 -0.47
C GLY A 123 14.95 8.48 0.18
N ALA A 124 14.47 8.92 1.34
CA ALA A 124 15.08 10.02 2.09
C ALA A 124 16.52 9.71 2.53
N LEU A 125 16.77 8.51 3.05
CA LEU A 125 18.10 8.09 3.51
C LEU A 125 19.10 7.93 2.35
N ASN A 126 18.69 7.35 1.21
CA ASN A 126 19.54 7.27 0.03
C ASN A 126 19.89 8.67 -0.52
N PHE A 127 18.88 9.55 -0.62
CA PHE A 127 19.10 10.93 -1.02
C PHE A 127 20.09 11.64 -0.10
N LEU A 128 19.93 11.48 1.22
CA LEU A 128 20.84 12.04 2.22
C LEU A 128 22.27 11.50 2.06
N ALA A 129 22.42 10.21 1.78
CA ALA A 129 23.71 9.56 1.52
C ALA A 129 24.31 9.90 0.16
N GLY A 130 23.66 10.73 -0.66
CA GLY A 130 24.12 11.11 -2.00
C GLY A 130 23.88 10.04 -3.06
N VAL A 131 23.08 9.01 -2.76
CA VAL A 131 22.73 7.93 -3.69
C VAL A 131 21.44 8.29 -4.43
N ARG A 132 21.51 8.35 -5.75
CA ARG A 132 20.34 8.52 -6.62
C ARG A 132 19.81 7.16 -7.06
N ALA A 133 19.00 6.56 -6.21
CA ALA A 133 18.35 5.29 -6.53
C ALA A 133 17.09 5.52 -7.38
N ALA A 134 16.88 4.68 -8.39
CA ALA A 134 15.66 4.67 -9.18
C ALA A 134 14.47 4.16 -8.33
N PRO A 135 13.22 4.52 -8.67
CA PRO A 135 12.03 4.03 -7.95
C PRO A 135 12.00 2.52 -7.76
N ASP A 136 12.36 1.74 -8.79
CA ASP A 136 12.38 0.28 -8.72
C ASP A 136 13.46 -0.26 -7.78
N GLU A 137 14.61 0.39 -7.71
CA GLU A 137 15.67 0.03 -6.76
C GLU A 137 15.21 0.27 -5.31
N ILE A 138 14.51 1.37 -5.05
CA ILE A 138 13.92 1.64 -3.74
C ILE A 138 12.82 0.62 -3.41
N ALA A 139 11.96 0.28 -4.37
CA ALA A 139 10.93 -0.75 -4.18
C ALA A 139 11.55 -2.11 -3.85
N ALA A 140 12.59 -2.53 -4.57
CA ALA A 140 13.32 -3.76 -4.32
C ALA A 140 14.01 -3.76 -2.94
N LEU A 141 14.64 -2.65 -2.53
CA LEU A 141 15.21 -2.50 -1.19
C LEU A 141 14.14 -2.62 -0.10
N ALA A 142 12.98 -1.98 -0.29
CA ALA A 142 11.86 -2.05 0.66
C ALA A 142 11.31 -3.47 0.79
N HIS A 143 11.17 -4.19 -0.31
CA HIS A 143 10.77 -5.60 -0.33
C HIS A 143 11.80 -6.49 0.42
N ARG A 144 13.09 -6.27 0.21
CA ARG A 144 14.17 -6.99 0.92
C ARG A 144 14.17 -6.75 2.43
N VAL A 145 13.78 -5.57 2.90
CA VAL A 145 13.58 -5.32 4.34
C VAL A 145 12.56 -6.28 4.92
N GLU A 146 11.41 -6.45 4.26
CA GLU A 146 10.35 -7.32 4.75
C GLU A 146 10.73 -8.81 4.66
N THR A 147 11.27 -9.23 3.53
CA THR A 147 11.52 -10.66 3.26
C THR A 147 12.84 -11.17 3.83
N GLU A 148 13.97 -10.46 3.59
CA GLU A 148 15.28 -10.93 4.00
C GLU A 148 15.64 -10.55 5.44
N LYS A 149 15.25 -9.33 5.89
CA LYS A 149 15.64 -8.86 7.24
C LYS A 149 14.63 -9.28 8.30
N LEU A 150 13.34 -9.34 7.96
CA LEU A 150 12.28 -9.67 8.92
C LEU A 150 11.70 -11.08 8.71
N GLY A 151 12.04 -11.77 7.64
CA GLY A 151 11.51 -13.10 7.31
C GLY A 151 10.00 -13.10 7.09
N ARG A 152 9.42 -11.97 6.68
CA ARG A 152 7.98 -11.86 6.44
C ARG A 152 7.61 -12.39 5.06
N GLN A 153 6.41 -12.90 4.98
CA GLN A 153 5.78 -13.21 3.71
C GLN A 153 5.16 -11.93 3.15
N SER A 154 5.71 -11.40 2.08
CA SER A 154 5.26 -10.15 1.46
C SER A 154 5.12 -10.33 -0.05
N GLY A 155 4.10 -9.70 -0.64
CA GLY A 155 4.04 -9.43 -2.07
C GLY A 155 4.94 -8.26 -2.46
N ILE A 156 5.01 -7.96 -3.75
CA ILE A 156 5.88 -6.88 -4.28
C ILE A 156 5.10 -5.63 -4.70
N GLN A 157 3.78 -5.72 -4.79
CA GLN A 157 2.94 -4.66 -5.37
C GLN A 157 2.92 -3.37 -4.58
N ASP A 158 2.97 -3.46 -3.24
CA ASP A 158 2.84 -2.32 -2.34
C ASP A 158 4.06 -1.40 -2.46
N GLN A 159 5.26 -1.98 -2.46
CA GLN A 159 6.52 -1.25 -2.61
C GLN A 159 6.65 -0.62 -4.01
N ILE A 160 6.22 -1.34 -5.05
CA ILE A 160 6.21 -0.83 -6.43
C ILE A 160 5.24 0.35 -6.54
N CYS A 161 4.02 0.21 -6.03
CA CYS A 161 3.01 1.28 -6.05
C CYS A 161 3.50 2.53 -5.32
N ALA A 162 4.04 2.38 -4.12
CA ALA A 162 4.57 3.49 -3.33
C ALA A 162 5.75 4.20 -4.02
N ALA A 163 6.62 3.45 -4.70
CA ALA A 163 7.78 4.00 -5.39
C ALA A 163 7.41 4.68 -6.73
N ARG A 164 6.53 4.10 -7.52
CA ARG A 164 6.20 4.59 -8.87
C ARG A 164 5.01 5.53 -8.91
N GLY A 165 4.01 5.35 -8.05
CA GLY A 165 2.74 6.08 -8.12
C GLY A 165 1.88 5.70 -9.32
N GLY A 166 0.86 6.51 -9.59
CA GLY A 166 -0.01 6.33 -10.73
C GLY A 166 -0.88 5.07 -10.66
N ILE A 167 -1.13 4.50 -11.83
CA ILE A 167 -1.80 3.22 -12.00
C ILE A 167 -0.78 2.24 -12.55
N SER A 168 -0.51 1.17 -11.82
CA SER A 168 0.50 0.18 -12.19
C SER A 168 -0.14 -1.16 -12.52
N PHE A 169 0.18 -1.70 -13.71
CA PHE A 169 -0.03 -3.09 -14.01
C PHE A 169 1.30 -3.83 -13.87
N ILE A 170 1.34 -4.77 -12.93
CA ILE A 170 2.54 -5.50 -12.50
C ILE A 170 2.40 -6.93 -12.97
N ARG A 171 3.31 -7.38 -13.83
CA ARG A 171 3.41 -8.77 -14.26
C ARG A 171 4.58 -9.43 -13.55
N VAL A 172 4.30 -10.32 -12.60
CA VAL A 172 5.31 -11.12 -11.92
C VAL A 172 5.75 -12.25 -12.83
N THR A 173 6.95 -12.16 -13.34
CA THR A 173 7.52 -13.14 -14.28
C THR A 173 8.17 -14.31 -13.56
N ALA A 174 8.86 -14.05 -12.46
CA ALA A 174 9.42 -15.04 -11.54
C ALA A 174 9.67 -14.35 -10.19
N TYR A 175 8.78 -14.54 -9.23
CA TYR A 175 8.87 -13.82 -7.94
C TYR A 175 10.29 -13.82 -7.35
N PRO A 176 10.82 -12.66 -6.92
CA PRO A 176 10.19 -11.35 -6.84
C PRO A 176 10.34 -10.46 -8.11
N GLU A 177 10.81 -11.00 -9.22
CA GLU A 177 11.01 -10.23 -10.45
C GLU A 177 9.68 -9.94 -11.15
N ALA A 178 9.51 -8.68 -11.60
CA ALA A 178 8.32 -8.24 -12.29
C ALA A 178 8.60 -7.18 -13.35
N GLU A 179 7.77 -7.19 -14.39
CA GLU A 179 7.64 -6.12 -15.35
C GLU A 179 6.51 -5.19 -14.91
N VAL A 180 6.74 -3.88 -14.94
CA VAL A 180 5.76 -2.89 -14.50
C VAL A 180 5.41 -1.95 -15.64
N GLU A 181 4.15 -1.98 -16.04
CA GLU A 181 3.54 -1.05 -16.98
C GLU A 181 2.82 0.05 -16.20
N SER A 182 3.24 1.32 -16.38
CA SER A 182 2.51 2.47 -15.85
C SER A 182 1.43 2.87 -16.82
N LEU A 183 0.16 2.80 -16.41
CA LEU A 183 -0.97 3.13 -17.28
C LEU A 183 -1.19 4.65 -17.30
N SER A 184 -1.24 5.21 -18.49
CA SER A 184 -1.61 6.60 -18.73
C SER A 184 -3.06 6.68 -19.19
N LEU A 185 -3.91 7.31 -18.40
CA LEU A 185 -5.31 7.56 -18.77
C LEU A 185 -5.47 8.97 -19.36
N GLU A 186 -6.43 9.12 -20.26
CA GLU A 186 -6.86 10.45 -20.69
C GLU A 186 -7.30 11.29 -19.46
N PRO A 187 -7.01 12.61 -19.42
CA PRO A 187 -7.28 13.45 -18.25
C PRO A 187 -8.72 13.36 -17.75
N ARG A 188 -9.70 13.35 -18.67
CA ARG A 188 -11.12 13.23 -18.31
C ARG A 188 -11.45 11.90 -17.65
N LEU A 189 -10.85 10.81 -18.13
CA LEU A 189 -11.04 9.48 -17.55
C LEU A 189 -10.39 9.38 -16.18
N TRP A 190 -9.18 9.96 -16.01
CA TRP A 190 -8.51 10.06 -14.72
C TRP A 190 -9.36 10.80 -13.69
N GLU A 191 -9.91 11.96 -14.07
CA GLU A 191 -10.78 12.75 -13.20
C GLU A 191 -12.08 12.01 -12.84
N GLU A 192 -12.69 11.33 -13.82
CA GLU A 192 -13.90 10.55 -13.56
C GLU A 192 -13.64 9.34 -12.66
N LEU A 193 -12.58 8.58 -12.90
CA LEU A 193 -12.15 7.49 -12.03
C LEU A 193 -11.92 8.02 -10.61
N ASN A 194 -11.12 9.08 -10.48
CA ASN A 194 -10.83 9.72 -9.19
C ASN A 194 -12.09 10.16 -8.45
N ARG A 195 -13.04 10.77 -9.14
CA ARG A 195 -14.32 11.23 -8.56
C ARG A 195 -15.18 10.07 -8.05
N ARG A 196 -15.16 8.92 -8.73
CA ARG A 196 -16.00 7.75 -8.43
C ARG A 196 -15.41 6.83 -7.38
N LEU A 197 -14.11 6.89 -7.14
CA LEU A 197 -13.45 6.08 -6.11
C LEU A 197 -13.82 6.54 -4.71
N CYS A 198 -14.15 5.58 -3.84
CA CYS A 198 -14.38 5.80 -2.42
C CYS A 198 -13.58 4.75 -1.63
N LEU A 199 -12.76 5.21 -0.68
CA LEU A 199 -12.04 4.35 0.26
C LEU A 199 -12.82 4.25 1.57
N VAL A 200 -13.18 3.06 1.98
CA VAL A 200 -13.97 2.80 3.19
C VAL A 200 -13.12 2.07 4.21
N TYR A 201 -12.95 2.62 5.39
CA TYR A 201 -12.39 1.95 6.55
C TYR A 201 -13.43 1.04 7.20
N LEU A 202 -13.08 -0.19 7.52
CA LEU A 202 -13.99 -1.21 8.07
C LEU A 202 -14.04 -1.23 9.61
N GLY A 203 -13.69 -0.10 10.25
CA GLY A 203 -13.89 0.12 11.68
C GLY A 203 -12.82 -0.46 12.60
N ARG A 204 -11.90 -1.29 12.13
CA ARG A 204 -10.81 -1.88 12.92
C ARG A 204 -9.57 -2.14 12.10
N PRO A 205 -8.37 -2.11 12.73
CA PRO A 205 -7.13 -2.47 12.05
C PRO A 205 -7.12 -3.95 11.69
N HIS A 206 -6.39 -4.29 10.63
CA HIS A 206 -6.20 -5.63 10.11
C HIS A 206 -4.81 -6.18 10.51
N ASN A 207 -4.73 -7.50 10.74
CA ASN A 207 -3.46 -8.22 10.93
C ASN A 207 -3.24 -9.17 9.75
N SER A 208 -2.35 -8.78 8.82
CA SER A 208 -2.09 -9.53 7.60
C SER A 208 -1.38 -10.87 7.82
N THR A 209 -0.47 -10.96 8.80
CA THR A 209 0.40 -12.14 8.98
C THR A 209 -0.39 -13.43 9.23
N ALA A 210 -1.34 -13.41 10.17
CA ALA A 210 -2.15 -14.58 10.49
C ALA A 210 -3.07 -15.03 9.34
N ILE A 211 -3.44 -14.09 8.46
CA ILE A 211 -4.28 -14.38 7.30
C ILE A 211 -3.46 -15.00 6.19
N HIS A 212 -2.23 -14.48 5.95
CA HIS A 212 -1.32 -15.06 4.97
C HIS A 212 -1.07 -16.55 5.27
N GLU A 213 -0.77 -16.89 6.51
CA GLU A 213 -0.54 -18.30 6.92
C GLU A 213 -1.74 -19.21 6.60
N ARG A 214 -2.96 -18.75 6.86
CA ARG A 214 -4.18 -19.52 6.57
C ARG A 214 -4.44 -19.72 5.09
N VAL A 215 -4.30 -18.65 4.29
CA VAL A 215 -4.48 -18.74 2.83
C VAL A 215 -3.43 -19.65 2.21
N ILE A 216 -2.18 -19.59 2.66
CA ILE A 216 -1.11 -20.46 2.17
C ILE A 216 -1.45 -21.93 2.49
N ALA A 217 -1.88 -22.23 3.71
CA ALA A 217 -2.27 -23.59 4.09
C ALA A 217 -3.41 -24.13 3.21
N GLU A 218 -4.41 -23.30 2.86
CA GLU A 218 -5.47 -23.69 1.93
C GLU A 218 -4.94 -23.94 0.49
N LEU A 219 -4.00 -23.10 0.04
CA LEU A 219 -3.41 -23.24 -1.30
C LEU A 219 -2.49 -24.46 -1.43
N GLU A 220 -1.77 -24.83 -0.36
CA GLU A 220 -0.93 -26.04 -0.32
C GLU A 220 -1.74 -27.32 -0.45
N ASN A 221 -2.99 -27.31 0.02
CA ASN A 221 -3.91 -28.44 -0.15
C ASN A 221 -4.44 -28.59 -1.59
N GLY A 222 -4.20 -27.60 -2.45
CA GLY A 222 -4.65 -27.58 -3.85
C GLY A 222 -6.16 -27.39 -4.00
N GLY A 223 -6.66 -27.58 -5.21
CA GLY A 223 -8.10 -27.54 -5.49
C GLY A 223 -8.63 -26.13 -5.84
N PRO A 224 -9.89 -25.79 -5.44
CA PRO A 224 -10.57 -24.57 -5.85
C PRO A 224 -9.82 -23.26 -5.57
N PRO A 225 -9.09 -23.08 -4.45
CA PRO A 225 -8.33 -21.86 -4.20
C PRO A 225 -7.25 -21.57 -5.27
N LEU A 226 -6.57 -22.61 -5.77
CA LEU A 226 -5.56 -22.42 -6.82
C LEU A 226 -6.18 -21.94 -8.15
N ALA A 227 -7.38 -22.44 -8.50
CA ALA A 227 -8.12 -21.96 -9.67
C ALA A 227 -8.51 -20.49 -9.51
N ARG A 228 -8.84 -20.05 -8.28
CA ARG A 228 -9.15 -18.63 -7.99
C ARG A 228 -7.94 -17.71 -8.18
N LEU A 229 -6.73 -18.13 -7.80
CA LEU A 229 -5.52 -17.36 -8.08
C LEU A 229 -5.31 -17.14 -9.59
N LYS A 230 -5.48 -18.18 -10.40
CA LYS A 230 -5.39 -18.07 -11.87
C LYS A 230 -6.41 -17.09 -12.44
N GLU A 231 -7.63 -17.16 -11.92
CA GLU A 231 -8.71 -16.26 -12.31
C GLU A 231 -8.39 -14.81 -11.93
N MET A 232 -7.82 -14.57 -10.75
CA MET A 232 -7.39 -13.23 -10.32
C MET A 232 -6.32 -12.66 -11.25
N CYS A 233 -5.38 -13.47 -11.76
CA CYS A 233 -4.42 -13.03 -12.78
C CYS A 233 -5.12 -12.53 -14.06
N ARG A 234 -6.09 -13.30 -14.56
CA ARG A 234 -6.88 -12.95 -15.73
C ARG A 234 -7.67 -11.65 -15.52
N LEU A 235 -8.31 -11.53 -14.37
CA LEU A 235 -9.08 -10.33 -14.01
C LEU A 235 -8.21 -9.07 -13.93
N ALA A 236 -6.94 -9.19 -13.52
CA ALA A 236 -6.02 -8.05 -13.54
C ALA A 236 -5.72 -7.57 -14.96
N GLU A 237 -5.58 -8.48 -15.92
CA GLU A 237 -5.42 -8.14 -17.36
C GLU A 237 -6.69 -7.48 -17.91
N GLU A 238 -7.86 -8.00 -17.61
CA GLU A 238 -9.14 -7.43 -18.05
C GLU A 238 -9.35 -6.04 -17.44
N ALA A 239 -9.03 -5.86 -16.16
CA ALA A 239 -9.11 -4.56 -15.50
C ALA A 239 -8.24 -3.51 -16.20
N ARG A 240 -6.98 -3.87 -16.54
CA ARG A 240 -6.09 -3.02 -17.34
C ARG A 240 -6.74 -2.62 -18.67
N ASP A 241 -7.24 -3.62 -19.40
CA ASP A 241 -7.79 -3.41 -20.73
C ASP A 241 -9.08 -2.56 -20.70
N HIS A 242 -9.92 -2.70 -19.66
CA HIS A 242 -11.10 -1.86 -19.48
C HIS A 242 -10.74 -0.42 -19.13
N LEU A 243 -9.76 -0.21 -18.26
CA LEU A 243 -9.25 1.14 -17.96
C LEU A 243 -8.70 1.83 -19.20
N LEU A 244 -7.87 1.15 -19.99
CA LEU A 244 -7.30 1.72 -21.23
C LEU A 244 -8.36 2.05 -22.28
N ARG A 245 -9.50 1.35 -22.29
CA ARG A 245 -10.65 1.63 -23.17
C ARG A 245 -11.61 2.66 -22.58
N GLY A 246 -11.41 3.11 -21.34
CA GLY A 246 -12.31 4.05 -20.66
C GLY A 246 -13.63 3.42 -20.20
N ASP A 247 -13.73 2.10 -20.15
CA ASP A 247 -14.93 1.37 -19.74
C ASP A 247 -14.92 1.12 -18.22
N LEU A 248 -15.28 2.16 -17.45
CA LEU A 248 -15.34 2.10 -16.00
C LEU A 248 -16.44 1.17 -15.47
N GLU A 249 -17.50 0.93 -16.23
CA GLU A 249 -18.55 -0.01 -15.81
C GLU A 249 -18.08 -1.46 -15.85
N SER A 250 -17.37 -1.85 -16.92
CA SER A 250 -16.73 -3.17 -16.98
C SER A 250 -15.61 -3.31 -15.98
N TYR A 251 -14.80 -2.26 -15.79
CA TYR A 251 -13.78 -2.21 -14.74
C TYR A 251 -14.38 -2.47 -13.35
N GLY A 252 -15.51 -1.84 -13.02
CA GLY A 252 -16.22 -2.07 -11.76
C GLY A 252 -16.70 -3.52 -11.61
N ARG A 253 -17.22 -4.12 -12.67
CA ARG A 253 -17.59 -5.56 -12.66
C ARG A 253 -16.39 -6.45 -12.34
N VAL A 254 -15.24 -6.19 -12.98
CA VAL A 254 -14.00 -6.93 -12.71
C VAL A 254 -13.53 -6.77 -11.27
N MET A 255 -13.66 -5.56 -10.67
CA MET A 255 -13.40 -5.35 -9.23
C MET A 255 -14.24 -6.31 -8.37
N ALA A 256 -15.55 -6.37 -8.63
CA ALA A 256 -16.47 -7.23 -7.88
C ALA A 256 -16.17 -8.73 -8.09
N GLU A 257 -15.87 -9.14 -9.31
CA GLU A 257 -15.48 -10.53 -9.62
C GLU A 257 -14.18 -10.91 -8.91
N ASN A 258 -13.19 -10.04 -8.90
CA ASN A 258 -11.94 -10.25 -8.16
C ASN A 258 -12.20 -10.35 -6.63
N ASN A 259 -13.12 -9.56 -6.09
CA ASN A 259 -13.52 -9.65 -4.69
C ASN A 259 -14.11 -11.04 -4.36
N GLU A 260 -14.93 -11.60 -5.25
CA GLU A 260 -15.48 -12.95 -5.06
C GLU A 260 -14.40 -14.05 -5.25
N CYS A 261 -13.44 -13.87 -6.14
CA CYS A 261 -12.28 -14.76 -6.21
C CYS A 261 -11.47 -14.73 -4.90
N GLN A 262 -11.24 -13.54 -4.33
CA GLN A 262 -10.58 -13.39 -3.04
C GLN A 262 -11.37 -14.09 -1.92
N ARG A 263 -12.70 -13.93 -1.87
CA ARG A 263 -13.58 -14.68 -0.95
C ARG A 263 -13.37 -16.18 -1.06
N GLY A 264 -13.19 -16.68 -2.27
CA GLY A 264 -12.99 -18.10 -2.56
C GLY A 264 -11.61 -18.66 -2.24
N LEU A 265 -10.61 -17.81 -1.92
CA LEU A 265 -9.30 -18.28 -1.44
C LEU A 265 -9.38 -18.80 -0.01
N TYR A 266 -10.10 -18.09 0.86
CA TYR A 266 -10.38 -18.48 2.23
C TYR A 266 -11.61 -17.72 2.74
N GLY A 267 -12.55 -18.42 3.36
CA GLY A 267 -13.87 -17.89 3.74
C GLY A 267 -13.86 -16.70 4.71
N GLY A 268 -12.73 -16.41 5.36
CA GLY A 268 -12.57 -15.28 6.28
C GLY A 268 -11.97 -14.00 5.65
N LEU A 269 -11.73 -13.98 4.34
CA LEU A 269 -11.08 -12.83 3.69
C LEU A 269 -12.02 -11.64 3.46
N ILE A 270 -13.30 -11.91 3.29
CA ILE A 270 -14.32 -10.87 3.19
C ILE A 270 -15.14 -10.91 4.48
N SER A 271 -15.03 -9.87 5.30
CA SER A 271 -15.70 -9.81 6.60
C SER A 271 -17.18 -9.44 6.48
N PRO A 272 -18.00 -9.72 7.51
CA PRO A 272 -19.40 -9.29 7.55
C PRO A 272 -19.55 -7.78 7.43
N GLU A 273 -18.60 -6.98 7.97
CA GLU A 273 -18.59 -5.53 7.84
C GLU A 273 -18.35 -5.10 6.38
N ALA A 274 -17.45 -5.81 5.67
CA ALA A 274 -17.22 -5.58 4.25
C ALA A 274 -18.48 -5.92 3.43
N ASP A 275 -19.16 -7.04 3.72
CA ASP A 275 -20.42 -7.41 3.08
C ASP A 275 -21.53 -6.39 3.31
N LEU A 276 -21.62 -5.82 4.52
CA LEU A 276 -22.60 -4.77 4.84
C LEU A 276 -22.34 -3.50 4.03
N VAL A 277 -21.08 -3.10 3.89
CA VAL A 277 -20.68 -1.96 3.06
C VAL A 277 -20.95 -2.24 1.58
N ILE A 278 -20.62 -3.42 1.08
CA ILE A 278 -20.88 -3.84 -0.32
C ILE A 278 -22.36 -3.81 -0.63
N GLU A 279 -23.20 -4.37 0.24
CA GLU A 279 -24.66 -4.37 0.05
C GLU A 279 -25.22 -2.95 0.05
N THR A 280 -24.71 -2.08 0.94
CA THR A 280 -25.09 -0.66 0.96
C THR A 280 -24.68 0.01 -0.35
N ALA A 281 -23.44 -0.15 -0.80
CA ALA A 281 -22.95 0.45 -2.04
C ALA A 281 -23.76 -0.01 -3.26
N ARG A 282 -24.11 -1.29 -3.32
CA ARG A 282 -24.94 -1.88 -4.39
C ARG A 282 -26.32 -1.21 -4.47
N ARG A 283 -26.99 -0.94 -3.34
CA ARG A 283 -28.31 -0.25 -3.30
C ARG A 283 -28.28 1.15 -3.87
N TYR A 284 -27.10 1.81 -3.82
CA TYR A 284 -26.91 3.14 -4.39
C TYR A 284 -26.23 3.12 -5.77
N GLY A 285 -26.21 1.96 -6.44
CA GLY A 285 -25.75 1.85 -7.82
C GLY A 285 -24.24 1.91 -8.01
N ALA A 286 -23.46 1.46 -7.02
CA ALA A 286 -22.02 1.28 -7.20
C ALA A 286 -21.72 0.29 -8.33
N SER A 287 -20.76 0.63 -9.19
CA SER A 287 -20.35 -0.19 -10.34
C SER A 287 -19.41 -1.32 -9.94
N GLY A 288 -18.69 -1.17 -8.81
CA GLY A 288 -17.76 -2.19 -8.34
C GLY A 288 -17.26 -1.95 -6.92
N TRP A 289 -16.64 -2.98 -6.36
CA TRP A 289 -16.04 -2.97 -5.02
C TRP A 289 -14.94 -4.02 -4.91
N LYS A 290 -13.99 -3.76 -4.00
CA LYS A 290 -12.90 -4.69 -3.70
C LYS A 290 -12.36 -4.45 -2.29
N VAL A 291 -12.26 -5.50 -1.49
CA VAL A 291 -11.51 -5.46 -0.22
C VAL A 291 -10.03 -5.34 -0.52
N ASN A 292 -9.36 -4.36 0.07
CA ASN A 292 -7.97 -4.06 -0.20
C ASN A 292 -7.01 -5.04 0.50
N GLY A 293 -5.89 -5.33 -0.14
CA GLY A 293 -4.83 -6.17 0.39
C GLY A 293 -5.27 -7.58 0.73
N ALA A 294 -4.76 -8.10 1.84
CA ALA A 294 -5.01 -9.48 2.25
C ALA A 294 -6.47 -9.77 2.63
N GLY A 295 -7.29 -8.76 2.90
CA GLY A 295 -8.65 -8.97 3.40
C GLY A 295 -8.70 -9.41 4.87
N GLY A 296 -9.81 -9.99 5.30
CA GLY A 296 -10.03 -10.46 6.67
C GLY A 296 -10.85 -9.48 7.52
N HIS A 297 -10.77 -9.64 8.84
CA HIS A 297 -11.49 -8.74 9.74
C HIS A 297 -10.80 -7.36 9.82
N GLY A 298 -11.51 -6.30 9.44
CA GLY A 298 -10.99 -4.93 9.43
C GLY A 298 -10.32 -4.55 8.11
N GLY A 299 -9.41 -3.56 8.15
CA GLY A 299 -8.77 -3.03 6.95
C GLY A 299 -9.66 -2.04 6.20
N SER A 300 -9.64 -2.11 4.88
CA SER A 300 -10.40 -1.20 4.02
C SER A 300 -10.98 -1.89 2.77
N LEU A 301 -11.93 -1.21 2.18
CA LEU A 301 -12.59 -1.59 0.94
C LEU A 301 -12.60 -0.39 -0.01
N THR A 302 -12.33 -0.63 -1.28
CA THR A 302 -12.48 0.36 -2.35
C THR A 302 -13.81 0.15 -3.06
N ILE A 303 -14.57 1.22 -3.27
CA ILE A 303 -15.81 1.24 -4.05
C ILE A 303 -15.60 2.10 -5.28
N LEU A 304 -16.07 1.64 -6.42
CA LEU A 304 -16.29 2.45 -7.60
C LEU A 304 -17.79 2.82 -7.65
N ALA A 305 -18.12 4.04 -7.27
CA ALA A 305 -19.50 4.54 -7.32
C ALA A 305 -20.01 4.58 -8.76
N GLY A 306 -21.34 4.59 -8.93
CA GLY A 306 -21.98 4.84 -10.21
C GLY A 306 -21.74 6.27 -10.73
N GLN A 307 -22.25 6.57 -11.92
CA GLN A 307 -22.07 7.88 -12.57
C GLN A 307 -22.86 9.01 -11.92
N ASP A 308 -23.96 8.68 -11.23
CA ASP A 308 -24.85 9.68 -10.59
C ASP A 308 -24.25 10.21 -9.28
N ASP A 309 -23.88 11.48 -9.27
CA ASP A 309 -23.30 12.14 -8.09
C ASP A 309 -24.27 12.25 -6.91
N GLY A 310 -25.60 12.30 -7.16
CA GLY A 310 -26.60 12.32 -6.12
C GLY A 310 -26.68 10.97 -5.41
N LEU A 311 -26.66 9.87 -6.18
CA LEU A 311 -26.60 8.52 -5.64
C LEU A 311 -25.29 8.29 -4.88
N ARG A 312 -24.15 8.75 -5.41
CA ARG A 312 -22.85 8.67 -4.76
C ARG A 312 -22.83 9.36 -3.39
N ARG A 313 -23.36 10.59 -3.31
CA ARG A 313 -23.46 11.32 -2.02
C ARG A 313 -24.29 10.55 -0.99
N ARG A 314 -25.47 10.06 -1.40
CA ARG A 314 -26.34 9.26 -0.52
C ARG A 314 -25.70 7.95 -0.10
N MET A 315 -24.91 7.31 -0.98
CA MET A 315 -24.12 6.12 -0.66
C MET A 315 -23.11 6.42 0.45
N VAL A 316 -22.34 7.51 0.31
CA VAL A 316 -21.36 7.94 1.30
C VAL A 316 -22.00 8.19 2.66
N GLU A 317 -23.10 8.96 2.70
CA GLU A 317 -23.87 9.23 3.93
C GLU A 317 -24.40 7.94 4.57
N ALA A 318 -24.93 7.03 3.75
CA ALA A 318 -25.45 5.74 4.23
C ALA A 318 -24.33 4.86 4.82
N ILE A 319 -23.15 4.81 4.18
CA ILE A 319 -21.99 4.05 4.68
C ILE A 319 -21.49 4.65 5.99
N ASP A 320 -21.31 5.97 6.09
CA ASP A 320 -20.86 6.63 7.32
C ASP A 320 -21.87 6.46 8.47
N SER A 321 -23.13 6.18 8.15
CA SER A 321 -24.20 5.93 9.14
C SER A 321 -24.27 4.46 9.61
N LEU A 322 -23.47 3.54 9.06
CA LEU A 322 -23.49 2.10 9.45
C LEU A 322 -22.99 1.86 10.87
N GLY A 323 -22.26 2.79 11.46
CA GLY A 323 -21.69 2.64 12.79
C GLY A 323 -20.48 1.73 12.86
N SER A 324 -20.17 1.16 14.02
CA SER A 324 -19.04 0.24 14.25
C SER A 324 -17.67 0.78 13.82
N GLY A 325 -17.50 2.11 13.73
CA GLY A 325 -16.28 2.76 13.28
C GLY A 325 -16.04 2.71 11.77
N ILE A 326 -17.01 2.18 10.98
CA ILE A 326 -16.97 2.23 9.51
C ILE A 326 -17.08 3.69 9.08
N LYS A 327 -16.20 4.11 8.19
CA LYS A 327 -16.20 5.49 7.67
C LYS A 327 -15.51 5.60 6.32
N ILE A 328 -15.94 6.59 5.53
CA ILE A 328 -15.24 6.99 4.32
C ILE A 328 -13.95 7.72 4.72
N LEU A 329 -12.84 7.35 4.08
CA LEU A 329 -11.56 8.04 4.21
C LEU A 329 -11.31 8.92 2.98
N PRO A 330 -10.66 10.08 3.15
CA PRO A 330 -10.23 10.87 2.02
C PRO A 330 -9.20 10.06 1.20
N ALA A 331 -9.46 9.95 -0.10
CA ALA A 331 -8.53 9.33 -1.04
C ALA A 331 -8.71 10.01 -2.40
N SER A 332 -7.60 10.30 -3.05
CA SER A 332 -7.56 10.78 -4.44
C SER A 332 -6.42 10.11 -5.17
N LEU A 333 -6.59 9.87 -6.48
CA LEU A 333 -5.53 9.27 -7.29
C LEU A 333 -4.25 10.11 -7.25
N SER A 334 -3.13 9.47 -6.99
CA SER A 334 -1.81 10.11 -6.98
C SER A 334 -1.05 9.73 -8.24
N ALA A 335 -0.77 10.70 -9.10
CA ALA A 335 0.08 10.47 -10.27
C ALA A 335 1.56 10.29 -9.89
N ALA A 336 1.96 10.78 -8.72
CA ALA A 336 3.33 10.74 -8.26
C ALA A 336 3.58 9.56 -7.32
N GLY A 337 4.71 8.89 -7.51
CA GLY A 337 5.29 7.95 -6.56
C GLY A 337 6.15 8.66 -5.52
N LEU A 338 7.23 8.00 -5.13
CA LEU A 338 8.22 8.55 -4.21
C LEU A 338 8.74 9.91 -4.69
N ARG A 339 8.63 10.91 -3.84
CA ARG A 339 9.26 12.23 -4.02
C ARG A 339 10.18 12.51 -2.85
N VAL A 340 11.40 12.96 -3.15
CA VAL A 340 12.38 13.34 -2.13
C VAL A 340 12.95 14.70 -2.49
N TRP A 341 13.05 15.59 -1.49
CA TRP A 341 13.64 16.92 -1.67
C TRP A 341 14.29 17.41 -0.39
N GLU A 342 15.24 18.31 -0.56
CA GLU A 342 15.88 19.02 0.55
C GLU A 342 15.26 20.40 0.69
N VAL A 343 14.94 20.79 1.91
CA VAL A 343 14.57 22.17 2.24
C VAL A 343 15.83 22.87 2.74
N GLY A 344 16.22 23.95 2.08
CA GLY A 344 17.47 24.63 2.34
C GLY A 344 17.60 25.09 3.77
N GLY A 345 18.64 24.61 4.44
CA GLY A 345 19.18 25.28 5.61
C GLY A 345 19.87 26.58 5.16
N LYS A 346 19.43 27.68 5.73
CA LYS A 346 20.15 28.95 5.62
C LYS A 346 21.47 28.88 6.39
#